data_8ba402f1c0b05358d0b3dcb757e2d177
#
_entry.id   8ba402f1c0b05358d0b3dcb757e2d177
#
_cell.length_a   1.000
_cell.length_b   1.000
_cell.length_c   1.000
_cell.angle_alpha   90.00
_cell.angle_beta   90.00
_cell.angle_gamma   90.00
#
_symmetry.space_group_name_H-M   'P 1'
#
loop_
_entity.id
_entity.type
_entity.pdbx_description
1 polymer ?
#
loop_
_entity_poly.entity_id
_entity_poly.type
_entity_poly.pdbx_seq_one_letter_code
_entity_poly.pdbx_strand_id
1 'polypeptide(L)'
;MLKSIVFFSRKNCEYSIKLKKRLQKLTHRLYHIESHNLKDVLNKKLLPKKIDYIISFRSYYILDLETINRARYAAINFHPSLPKHRGCGGANYALYENDKYFGSTAHIIDHKIDNGDIIDVKKIKISKIDNLNSLLKKCHSNMFNQASSMVRHLKENDTYLKNKIKKYKEYKWGKY
;
A
#
# COMPACT_ATOMS: atom_id res chain seq x y z
N MET A 1 2.47 17.67 -15.94
CA MET A 1 3.84 17.12 -15.87
C MET A 1 3.75 15.73 -15.22
N LEU A 2 4.41 14.73 -15.79
CA LEU A 2 4.43 13.37 -15.23
C LEU A 2 5.13 13.37 -13.87
N LYS A 3 4.46 12.88 -12.84
CA LYS A 3 4.96 12.80 -11.48
C LYS A 3 6.08 11.75 -11.37
N SER A 4 7.11 12.02 -10.59
CA SER A 4 8.18 11.07 -10.28
C SER A 4 7.77 10.15 -9.13
N ILE A 5 8.09 8.86 -9.22
CA ILE A 5 7.64 7.84 -8.26
C ILE A 5 8.80 6.96 -7.82
N VAL A 6 8.95 6.78 -6.50
CA VAL A 6 9.68 5.63 -5.94
C VAL A 6 8.66 4.54 -5.63
N PHE A 7 8.88 3.35 -6.16
CA PHE A 7 8.03 2.19 -5.96
C PHE A 7 8.77 1.10 -5.18
N PHE A 8 8.36 0.90 -3.94
CA PHE A 8 8.82 -0.21 -3.11
C PHE A 8 7.91 -1.41 -3.30
N SER A 9 8.49 -2.57 -3.57
CA SER A 9 7.72 -3.78 -3.77
C SER A 9 8.42 -5.03 -3.26
N ARG A 10 7.70 -6.16 -3.24
CA ARG A 10 8.27 -7.48 -2.95
C ARG A 10 8.75 -8.11 -4.25
N LYS A 11 9.98 -8.65 -4.24
CA LYS A 11 10.52 -9.48 -5.34
C LYS A 11 9.64 -10.71 -5.60
N ASN A 12 9.58 -11.15 -6.84
CA ASN A 12 8.82 -12.32 -7.28
C ASN A 12 7.32 -12.27 -6.94
N CYS A 13 6.75 -11.09 -6.72
CA CYS A 13 5.33 -10.90 -6.49
C CYS A 13 4.64 -10.52 -7.81
N GLU A 14 3.78 -11.40 -8.32
CA GLU A 14 3.03 -11.19 -9.57
C GLU A 14 2.33 -9.83 -9.63
N TYR A 15 1.63 -9.46 -8.56
CA TYR A 15 0.91 -8.18 -8.50
C TYR A 15 1.85 -6.97 -8.41
N SER A 16 3.03 -7.12 -7.79
CA SER A 16 4.06 -6.09 -7.81
C SER A 16 4.58 -5.84 -9.23
N ILE A 17 4.84 -6.91 -9.97
CA ILE A 17 5.27 -6.85 -11.37
C ILE A 17 4.19 -6.17 -12.25
N LYS A 18 2.92 -6.57 -12.08
CA LYS A 18 1.80 -5.95 -12.80
C LYS A 18 1.64 -4.47 -12.46
N LEU A 19 1.79 -4.09 -11.19
CA LEU A 19 1.70 -2.68 -10.77
C LEU A 19 2.87 -1.86 -11.30
N LYS A 20 4.10 -2.39 -11.27
CA LYS A 20 5.27 -1.76 -11.88
C LYS A 20 5.03 -1.40 -13.35
N LYS A 21 4.53 -2.37 -14.14
CA LYS A 21 4.20 -2.13 -15.56
C LYS A 21 3.17 -1.01 -15.74
N ARG A 22 2.19 -0.89 -14.84
CA ARG A 22 1.22 0.21 -14.86
C ARG A 22 1.87 1.55 -14.52
N LEU A 23 2.74 1.59 -13.50
CA LEU A 23 3.47 2.80 -13.12
C LEU A 23 4.38 3.28 -14.24
N GLN A 24 5.07 2.39 -14.94
CA GLN A 24 5.92 2.71 -16.10
C GLN A 24 5.15 3.40 -17.24
N LYS A 25 3.86 3.06 -17.42
CA LYS A 25 2.98 3.75 -18.39
C LYS A 25 2.51 5.13 -17.91
N LEU A 26 2.64 5.42 -16.62
CA LEU A 26 2.17 6.66 -16.00
C LEU A 26 3.29 7.67 -15.80
N THR A 27 4.54 7.23 -15.70
CA THR A 27 5.69 8.11 -15.50
C THR A 27 6.96 7.53 -16.12
N HIS A 28 7.79 8.39 -16.71
CA HIS A 28 9.14 8.03 -17.15
C HIS A 28 10.18 8.09 -16.02
N ARG A 29 9.80 8.64 -14.85
CA ARG A 29 10.66 8.81 -13.67
C ARG A 29 10.24 7.85 -12.57
N LEU A 30 10.35 6.54 -12.84
CA LEU A 30 10.06 5.47 -11.90
C LEU A 30 11.37 4.90 -11.34
N TYR A 31 11.55 5.01 -10.02
CA TYR A 31 12.62 4.35 -9.26
C TYR A 31 12.02 3.13 -8.58
N HIS A 32 12.44 1.93 -8.98
CA HIS A 32 11.88 0.70 -8.46
C HIS A 32 12.86 0.01 -7.50
N ILE A 33 12.45 -0.22 -6.27
CA ILE A 33 13.22 -0.86 -5.21
C ILE A 33 12.48 -2.12 -4.76
N GLU A 34 13.13 -3.26 -4.88
CA GLU A 34 12.57 -4.54 -4.46
C GLU A 34 13.14 -4.98 -3.11
N SER A 35 12.28 -5.54 -2.27
CA SER A 35 12.65 -6.22 -1.04
C SER A 35 12.52 -7.74 -1.21
N HIS A 36 13.43 -8.50 -0.63
CA HIS A 36 13.48 -9.95 -0.72
C HIS A 36 12.92 -10.61 0.54
N ASN A 37 13.25 -10.04 1.70
CA ASN A 37 12.88 -10.57 3.00
C ASN A 37 12.85 -9.44 4.06
N LEU A 38 12.46 -9.80 5.29
CA LEU A 38 12.35 -8.87 6.42
C LEU A 38 13.70 -8.33 6.94
N LYS A 39 14.82 -8.95 6.55
CA LYS A 39 16.16 -8.51 6.98
C LYS A 39 16.80 -7.54 6.01
N ASP A 40 16.15 -7.25 4.88
CA ASP A 40 16.69 -6.34 3.87
C ASP A 40 16.86 -4.94 4.45
N VAL A 41 18.01 -4.35 4.24
CA VAL A 41 18.33 -2.97 4.62
C VAL A 41 18.22 -2.08 3.39
N LEU A 42 17.45 -1.01 3.51
CA LEU A 42 17.26 -0.05 2.43
C LEU A 42 18.53 0.77 2.19
N ASN A 43 19.13 0.64 1.01
CA ASN A 43 20.20 1.53 0.58
C ASN A 43 19.61 2.88 0.12
N LYS A 44 19.56 3.85 1.01
CA LYS A 44 19.01 5.18 0.75
C LYS A 44 19.76 5.98 -0.32
N LYS A 45 21.00 5.61 -0.67
CA LYS A 45 21.77 6.24 -1.76
C LYS A 45 21.16 5.98 -3.13
N LEU A 46 20.38 4.90 -3.27
CA LEU A 46 19.65 4.59 -4.50
C LEU A 46 18.39 5.44 -4.70
N LEU A 47 17.98 6.19 -3.67
CA LEU A 47 16.77 7.00 -3.71
C LEU A 47 17.11 8.44 -4.09
N PRO A 48 16.28 9.09 -4.93
CA PRO A 48 16.42 10.52 -5.19
C PRO A 48 16.15 11.32 -3.90
N LYS A 49 16.83 12.47 -3.74
CA LYS A 49 16.65 13.36 -2.57
C LYS A 49 15.22 13.92 -2.46
N LYS A 50 14.55 14.14 -3.59
CA LYS A 50 13.15 14.59 -3.69
C LYS A 50 12.44 13.79 -4.77
N ILE A 51 11.20 13.41 -4.47
CA ILE A 51 10.33 12.60 -5.32
C ILE A 51 8.90 13.08 -5.16
N ASP A 52 8.05 12.92 -6.15
CA ASP A 52 6.66 13.35 -6.02
C ASP A 52 5.86 12.39 -5.14
N TYR A 53 5.96 11.09 -5.40
CA TYR A 53 5.27 10.07 -4.61
C TYR A 53 6.21 8.91 -4.25
N ILE A 54 5.99 8.36 -3.06
CA ILE A 54 6.48 7.06 -2.65
C ILE A 54 5.28 6.11 -2.60
N ILE A 55 5.40 4.95 -3.23
CA ILE A 55 4.37 3.91 -3.24
C ILE A 55 4.97 2.63 -2.71
N SER A 56 4.42 2.10 -1.63
CA SER A 56 4.77 0.81 -1.04
C SER A 56 3.65 -0.20 -1.31
N PHE A 57 4.00 -1.33 -1.93
CA PHE A 57 3.07 -2.39 -2.24
C PHE A 57 3.69 -3.75 -1.93
N ARG A 58 3.26 -4.36 -0.83
CA ARG A 58 3.80 -5.65 -0.34
C ARG A 58 5.32 -5.64 -0.09
N SER A 59 5.92 -4.49 0.09
CA SER A 59 7.33 -4.40 0.45
C SER A 59 7.57 -4.87 1.88
N TYR A 60 8.78 -5.40 2.13
CA TYR A 60 9.26 -5.69 3.47
C TYR A 60 9.94 -4.48 4.14
N TYR A 61 10.28 -3.44 3.36
CA TYR A 61 10.89 -2.24 3.94
C TYR A 61 9.91 -1.47 4.82
N ILE A 62 10.33 -1.22 6.05
CA ILE A 62 9.73 -0.23 6.93
C ILE A 62 10.45 1.09 6.66
N LEU A 63 9.72 2.08 6.15
CA LEU A 63 10.31 3.36 5.75
C LEU A 63 10.44 4.28 6.97
N ASP A 64 11.62 4.81 7.17
CA ASP A 64 11.88 5.82 8.20
C ASP A 64 11.44 7.23 7.75
N LEU A 65 11.38 8.16 8.71
CA LEU A 65 10.95 9.54 8.46
C LEU A 65 11.82 10.25 7.42
N GLU A 66 13.13 9.98 7.38
CA GLU A 66 14.01 10.57 6.37
C GLU A 66 13.56 10.16 4.97
N THR A 67 13.28 8.88 4.77
CA THR A 67 12.80 8.34 3.48
C THR A 67 11.42 8.88 3.13
N ILE A 68 10.49 8.88 4.10
CA ILE A 68 9.11 9.38 3.92
C ILE A 68 9.12 10.85 3.50
N ASN A 69 9.95 11.68 4.15
CA ASN A 69 10.05 13.12 3.91
C ASN A 69 10.69 13.49 2.55
N ARG A 70 11.20 12.52 1.80
CA ARG A 70 11.60 12.73 0.41
C ARG A 70 10.40 12.89 -0.53
N ALA A 71 9.22 12.39 -0.13
CA ALA A 71 8.00 12.55 -0.90
C ALA A 71 7.44 13.97 -0.81
N ARG A 72 7.26 14.64 -1.97
CA ARG A 72 6.70 16.00 -2.04
C ARG A 72 5.21 16.03 -1.74
N TYR A 73 4.48 15.02 -2.23
CA TYR A 73 3.02 14.97 -2.10
C TYR A 73 2.58 13.92 -1.07
N ALA A 74 3.01 12.67 -1.22
CA ALA A 74 2.65 11.62 -0.29
C ALA A 74 3.55 10.37 -0.41
N ALA A 75 3.74 9.68 0.72
CA ALA A 75 4.15 8.30 0.78
C ALA A 75 2.91 7.45 1.09
N ILE A 76 2.59 6.47 0.24
CA ILE A 76 1.35 5.67 0.30
C ILE A 76 1.72 4.20 0.46
N ASN A 77 1.10 3.53 1.42
CA ASN A 77 1.16 2.08 1.57
C ASN A 77 -0.17 1.42 1.22
N PHE A 78 -0.09 0.23 0.65
CA PHE A 78 -1.22 -0.67 0.44
C PHE A 78 -1.07 -1.85 1.41
N HIS A 79 -1.84 -1.81 2.48
CA HIS A 79 -1.86 -2.80 3.53
C HIS A 79 -2.85 -3.93 3.19
N PRO A 80 -2.43 -5.23 3.20
CA PRO A 80 -3.29 -6.36 2.82
C PRO A 80 -4.22 -6.79 3.94
N SER A 81 -4.90 -5.83 4.58
CA SER A 81 -5.90 -6.07 5.62
C SER A 81 -6.86 -4.88 5.73
N LEU A 82 -7.99 -5.08 6.41
CA LEU A 82 -8.85 -4.00 6.86
C LEU A 82 -8.20 -3.24 8.03
N PRO A 83 -8.59 -1.98 8.29
CA PRO A 83 -8.00 -1.19 9.38
C PRO A 83 -8.09 -1.85 10.76
N LYS A 84 -9.09 -2.70 10.98
CA LYS A 84 -9.28 -3.49 12.21
C LYS A 84 -8.04 -4.36 12.54
N HIS A 85 -7.42 -4.95 11.52
CA HIS A 85 -6.28 -5.84 11.67
C HIS A 85 -5.01 -5.14 11.19
N ARG A 86 -4.46 -4.32 12.05
CA ARG A 86 -3.23 -3.57 11.84
C ARG A 86 -2.00 -4.46 11.94
N GLY A 87 -0.96 -4.19 11.18
CA GLY A 87 0.28 -4.96 11.20
C GLY A 87 0.19 -6.30 10.47
N CYS A 88 0.91 -7.31 10.95
CA CYS A 88 1.01 -8.62 10.31
C CYS A 88 -0.10 -9.58 10.75
N GLY A 89 -0.40 -10.58 9.89
CA GLY A 89 -1.30 -11.69 10.28
C GLY A 89 -2.80 -11.39 10.16
N GLY A 90 -3.20 -10.25 9.58
CA GLY A 90 -4.60 -9.84 9.52
C GLY A 90 -5.56 -10.88 8.94
N ALA A 91 -5.11 -11.67 7.93
CA ALA A 91 -5.93 -12.74 7.37
C ALA A 91 -6.15 -13.91 8.36
N ASN A 92 -5.14 -14.23 9.20
CA ASN A 92 -5.28 -15.25 10.24
C ASN A 92 -6.29 -14.80 11.29
N TYR A 93 -6.18 -13.55 11.76
CA TYR A 93 -7.11 -12.98 12.72
C TYR A 93 -8.54 -12.91 12.16
N ALA A 94 -8.72 -12.48 10.92
CA ALA A 94 -10.03 -12.41 10.29
C ALA A 94 -10.72 -13.78 10.19
N LEU A 95 -9.96 -14.85 9.91
CA LEU A 95 -10.48 -16.21 9.91
C LEU A 95 -10.78 -16.72 11.33
N TYR A 96 -9.85 -16.49 12.27
CA TYR A 96 -10.01 -16.90 13.66
C TYR A 96 -11.21 -16.23 14.34
N GLU A 97 -11.42 -14.94 14.10
CA GLU A 97 -12.53 -14.15 14.64
C GLU A 97 -13.84 -14.33 13.88
N ASN A 98 -13.86 -15.17 12.83
CA ASN A 98 -15.01 -15.38 11.95
C ASN A 98 -15.54 -14.07 11.35
N ASP A 99 -14.65 -13.18 10.94
CA ASP A 99 -15.03 -11.93 10.32
C ASP A 99 -15.86 -12.16 9.05
N LYS A 100 -16.91 -11.36 8.87
CA LYS A 100 -17.73 -11.39 7.65
C LYS A 100 -17.00 -10.83 6.42
N TYR A 101 -16.07 -9.91 6.65
CA TYR A 101 -15.32 -9.22 5.60
C TYR A 101 -13.84 -9.16 5.93
N PHE A 102 -13.03 -9.25 4.89
CA PHE A 102 -11.61 -8.95 4.88
C PHE A 102 -11.32 -7.89 3.81
N GLY A 103 -10.04 -7.60 3.49
CA GLY A 103 -9.77 -6.68 2.39
C GLY A 103 -8.43 -6.00 2.43
N SER A 104 -8.37 -4.79 1.88
CA SER A 104 -7.15 -3.99 1.82
C SER A 104 -7.40 -2.54 2.18
N THR A 105 -6.39 -1.90 2.75
CA THR A 105 -6.39 -0.50 3.16
C THR A 105 -5.25 0.24 2.47
N ALA A 106 -5.55 1.32 1.77
CA ALA A 106 -4.55 2.28 1.33
C ALA A 106 -4.49 3.42 2.34
N HIS A 107 -3.28 3.80 2.73
CA HIS A 107 -3.08 4.86 3.73
C HIS A 107 -1.81 5.66 3.47
N ILE A 108 -1.73 6.84 4.02
CA ILE A 108 -0.50 7.64 4.09
C ILE A 108 0.48 6.93 5.04
N ILE A 109 1.74 6.85 4.68
CA ILE A 109 2.79 6.32 5.57
C ILE A 109 3.20 7.43 6.53
N ASP A 110 3.18 7.14 7.82
CA ASP A 110 3.72 7.98 8.89
C ASP A 110 4.87 7.26 9.64
N HIS A 111 5.26 7.76 10.81
CA HIS A 111 6.34 7.20 11.62
C HIS A 111 5.97 5.90 12.34
N LYS A 112 4.70 5.50 12.32
CA LYS A 112 4.21 4.25 12.93
C LYS A 112 3.71 3.29 11.86
N ILE A 113 3.91 1.99 12.10
CA ILE A 113 3.43 0.96 11.17
C ILE A 113 1.91 1.00 11.09
N ASP A 114 1.37 1.05 9.85
CA ASP A 114 -0.05 1.02 9.51
C ASP A 114 -0.89 1.93 10.43
N ASN A 115 -0.56 3.24 10.47
CA ASN A 115 -1.18 4.19 11.39
C ASN A 115 -1.65 5.50 10.74
N GLY A 116 -1.09 5.87 9.60
CA GLY A 116 -1.39 7.14 8.95
C GLY A 116 -2.80 7.22 8.35
N ASP A 117 -3.15 8.38 7.84
CA ASP A 117 -4.48 8.68 7.32
C ASP A 117 -4.93 7.68 6.27
N ILE A 118 -6.10 7.09 6.48
CA ILE A 118 -6.70 6.13 5.56
C ILE A 118 -7.27 6.88 4.36
N ILE A 119 -6.89 6.44 3.16
CA ILE A 119 -7.31 7.06 1.90
C ILE A 119 -8.22 6.18 1.05
N ASP A 120 -8.23 4.88 1.29
CA ASP A 120 -9.20 3.98 0.67
C ASP A 120 -9.27 2.63 1.40
N VAL A 121 -10.47 2.06 1.50
CA VAL A 121 -10.70 0.73 2.07
C VAL A 121 -11.51 -0.10 1.09
N LYS A 122 -11.02 -1.30 0.76
CA LYS A 122 -11.69 -2.25 -0.12
C LYS A 122 -12.02 -3.52 0.63
N LYS A 123 -13.31 -3.80 0.78
CA LYS A 123 -13.83 -4.99 1.46
C LYS A 123 -14.07 -6.13 0.46
N ILE A 124 -13.78 -7.34 0.87
CA ILE A 124 -14.15 -8.60 0.21
C ILE A 124 -14.91 -9.46 1.20
N LYS A 125 -15.94 -10.16 0.75
CA LYS A 125 -16.70 -11.07 1.62
C LYS A 125 -15.88 -12.36 1.83
N ILE A 126 -15.78 -12.78 3.09
CA ILE A 126 -15.23 -14.10 3.44
C ILE A 126 -16.32 -15.15 3.21
N SER A 127 -15.98 -16.19 2.48
CA SER A 127 -16.85 -17.34 2.22
C SER A 127 -16.57 -18.45 3.24
N LYS A 128 -17.55 -19.29 3.53
CA LYS A 128 -17.40 -20.46 4.40
C LYS A 128 -16.33 -21.47 3.93
N ILE A 129 -16.03 -21.46 2.63
CA ILE A 129 -15.02 -22.32 2.03
C ILE A 129 -13.62 -21.66 1.94
N ASP A 130 -13.49 -20.40 2.39
CA ASP A 130 -12.19 -19.73 2.37
C ASP A 130 -11.27 -20.29 3.45
N ASN A 131 -10.04 -20.52 3.03
CA ASN A 131 -8.89 -20.75 3.90
C ASN A 131 -7.91 -19.59 3.77
N LEU A 132 -6.81 -19.64 4.54
CA LEU A 132 -5.80 -18.58 4.54
C LEU A 132 -5.28 -18.26 3.13
N ASN A 133 -4.98 -19.30 2.34
CA ASN A 133 -4.40 -19.11 1.00
C ASN A 133 -5.40 -18.47 0.03
N SER A 134 -6.65 -18.95 -0.01
CA SER A 134 -7.69 -18.39 -0.87
C SER A 134 -8.02 -16.94 -0.48
N LEU A 135 -8.09 -16.65 0.82
CA LEU A 135 -8.38 -15.31 1.33
C LEU A 135 -7.26 -14.33 1.00
N LEU A 136 -5.98 -14.73 1.20
CA LEU A 136 -4.83 -13.91 0.81
C LEU A 136 -4.78 -13.66 -0.70
N LYS A 137 -5.07 -14.67 -1.52
CA LYS A 137 -5.13 -14.51 -2.99
C LYS A 137 -6.21 -13.50 -3.40
N LYS A 138 -7.41 -13.60 -2.84
CA LYS A 138 -8.50 -12.63 -3.05
C LYS A 138 -8.08 -11.22 -2.62
N CYS A 139 -7.48 -11.11 -1.44
CA CYS A 139 -7.03 -9.82 -0.88
C CYS A 139 -5.97 -9.17 -1.77
N HIS A 140 -4.95 -9.90 -2.19
CA HIS A 140 -3.88 -9.36 -3.05
C HIS A 140 -4.39 -8.91 -4.41
N SER A 141 -5.33 -9.64 -5.01
CA SER A 141 -6.00 -9.23 -6.25
C SER A 141 -6.79 -7.93 -6.05
N ASN A 142 -7.58 -7.87 -4.98
CA ASN A 142 -8.36 -6.69 -4.61
C ASN A 142 -7.45 -5.46 -4.35
N MET A 143 -6.38 -5.64 -3.59
CA MET A 143 -5.39 -4.61 -3.30
C MET A 143 -4.68 -4.11 -4.57
N PHE A 144 -4.37 -5.01 -5.52
CA PHE A 144 -3.82 -4.63 -6.81
C PHE A 144 -4.79 -3.75 -7.61
N ASN A 145 -6.09 -4.09 -7.62
CA ASN A 145 -7.12 -3.29 -8.29
C ASN A 145 -7.26 -1.91 -7.61
N GLN A 146 -7.22 -1.88 -6.28
CA GLN A 146 -7.21 -0.65 -5.48
C GLN A 146 -6.02 0.25 -5.85
N ALA A 147 -4.80 -0.30 -5.80
CA ALA A 147 -3.59 0.43 -6.17
C ALA A 147 -3.62 0.92 -7.61
N SER A 148 -4.02 0.05 -8.54
CA SER A 148 -4.11 0.37 -9.97
C SER A 148 -5.11 1.49 -10.29
N SER A 149 -6.21 1.55 -9.56
CA SER A 149 -7.17 2.65 -9.67
C SER A 149 -6.59 3.95 -9.11
N MET A 150 -6.03 3.88 -7.90
CA MET A 150 -5.50 5.05 -7.21
C MET A 150 -4.36 5.73 -7.97
N VAL A 151 -3.36 4.98 -8.45
CA VAL A 151 -2.19 5.55 -9.13
C VAL A 151 -2.55 6.32 -10.40
N ARG A 152 -3.65 6.00 -11.06
CA ARG A 152 -4.13 6.77 -12.21
C ARG A 152 -4.53 8.19 -11.84
N HIS A 153 -5.12 8.39 -10.66
CA HIS A 153 -5.57 9.69 -10.17
C HIS A 153 -4.45 10.54 -9.56
N LEU A 154 -3.30 9.94 -9.19
CA LEU A 154 -2.16 10.70 -8.67
C LEU A 154 -1.53 11.67 -9.69
N LYS A 155 -1.91 11.56 -10.96
CA LYS A 155 -1.49 12.52 -12.01
C LYS A 155 -2.15 13.88 -11.87
N GLU A 156 -3.38 13.91 -11.34
CA GLU A 156 -4.29 15.04 -11.59
C GLU A 156 -4.06 16.20 -10.63
N ASN A 157 -3.90 16.00 -9.34
CA ASN A 157 -3.45 16.99 -8.35
C ASN A 157 -3.55 16.48 -6.90
N ASP A 158 -3.13 17.30 -5.93
CA ASP A 158 -3.16 16.98 -4.49
C ASP A 158 -4.58 16.89 -3.91
N THR A 159 -5.59 17.41 -4.62
CA THR A 159 -6.98 17.43 -4.18
C THR A 159 -7.56 16.02 -4.07
N TYR A 160 -7.13 15.10 -4.93
CA TYR A 160 -7.59 13.71 -4.89
C TYR A 160 -7.33 13.05 -3.54
N LEU A 161 -6.09 13.11 -3.03
CA LEU A 161 -5.74 12.50 -1.74
C LEU A 161 -6.46 13.19 -0.57
N LYS A 162 -6.53 14.52 -0.57
CA LYS A 162 -7.25 15.30 0.44
C LYS A 162 -8.72 14.90 0.53
N ASN A 163 -9.39 14.76 -0.63
CA ASN A 163 -10.78 14.31 -0.69
C ASN A 163 -10.95 12.88 -0.20
N LYS A 164 -9.99 11.99 -0.51
CA LYS A 164 -10.00 10.62 0.00
C LYS A 164 -9.84 10.57 1.51
N ILE A 165 -8.87 11.28 2.10
CA ILE A 165 -8.68 11.38 3.56
C ILE A 165 -9.97 11.85 4.21
N LYS A 166 -10.60 12.92 3.71
CA LYS A 166 -11.88 13.43 4.23
C LYS A 166 -12.98 12.36 4.17
N LYS A 167 -13.09 11.63 3.05
CA LYS A 167 -14.10 10.59 2.85
C LYS A 167 -13.95 9.43 3.84
N TYR A 168 -12.70 9.05 4.16
CA TYR A 168 -12.42 7.89 5.00
C TYR A 168 -12.07 8.25 6.45
N LYS A 169 -12.29 9.49 6.88
CA LYS A 169 -11.97 10.02 8.21
C LYS A 169 -12.56 9.20 9.37
N GLU A 170 -13.71 8.60 9.16
CA GLU A 170 -14.41 7.78 10.18
C GLU A 170 -13.75 6.41 10.41
N TYR A 171 -12.94 5.94 9.46
CA TYR A 171 -12.20 4.70 9.66
C TYR A 171 -11.06 4.92 10.65
N LYS A 172 -10.98 4.04 11.64
CA LYS A 172 -9.91 4.03 12.65
C LYS A 172 -9.11 2.75 12.55
N TRP A 173 -7.82 2.87 12.82
CA TRP A 173 -6.96 1.71 12.96
C TRP A 173 -7.28 0.96 14.24
N GLY A 174 -7.26 -0.37 14.17
CA GLY A 174 -7.32 -1.23 15.32
C GLY A 174 -6.07 -1.15 16.20
N LYS A 175 -6.05 -1.91 17.28
CA LYS A 175 -4.85 -2.08 18.12
C LYS A 175 -3.78 -2.81 17.31
N TYR A 176 -2.51 -2.45 17.59
CA TYR A 176 -1.32 -3.13 17.04
C TYR A 176 -0.89 -4.25 17.96
#